data_76cf1ebf7c10de6302c06fb43b8af3f5
#
_entry.id   76cf1ebf7c10de6302c06fb43b8af3f5
#
_cell.length_a   1.000
_cell.length_b   1.000
_cell.length_c   1.000
_cell.angle_alpha   90.00
_cell.angle_beta   90.00
_cell.angle_gamma   90.00
#
_symmetry.space_group_name_H-M   'P 1'
#
loop_
_entity.id
_entity.type
_entity.pdbx_description
1 polymer ?
#
loop_
_entity_poly.entity_id
_entity_poly.type
_entity_poly.pdbx_seq_one_letter_code
_entity_poly.pdbx_strand_id
1 'polypeptide(L)'
;MKIVLDKDGLMSVLQQAAQDFDWSSLQSAADEYAGEEVMGCAEEVHKILNGLTRGHESTVLYATWGLVKSMLEAVAVQRGLMIVSENRYFDLIQDSVGRDSKWTRAFRAAWGLDPTASQYQSRGAAALTLYSLTAAMFDELIPEKHRNVVNTTMHLIKEAGYS
;
A
#
# COMPACT_ATOMS: atom_id res chain seq x y z
N MET A 1 2.46 26.14 5.07
CA MET A 1 2.29 26.95 3.83
C MET A 1 2.52 28.43 4.16
N LYS A 2 3.26 29.17 3.33
CA LYS A 2 3.48 30.63 3.53
C LYS A 2 2.56 31.40 2.58
N ILE A 3 1.66 32.21 3.11
CA ILE A 3 0.79 33.08 2.31
C ILE A 3 1.61 34.31 1.89
N VAL A 4 1.68 34.57 0.59
CA VAL A 4 2.45 35.71 0.02
C VAL A 4 1.53 36.90 -0.25
N LEU A 5 0.27 36.66 -0.62
CA LEU A 5 -0.73 37.69 -0.87
C LEU A 5 -2.12 37.13 -0.48
N ASP A 6 -2.86 37.88 0.33
CA ASP A 6 -4.21 37.53 0.78
C ASP A 6 -5.03 38.80 0.90
N LYS A 7 -5.57 39.26 -0.23
CA LYS A 7 -6.29 40.57 -0.29
C LYS A 7 -7.57 40.57 0.53
N ASP A 8 -8.26 39.45 0.59
CA ASP A 8 -9.61 39.33 1.18
C ASP A 8 -9.60 38.54 2.51
N GLY A 9 -8.43 38.16 3.02
CA GLY A 9 -8.29 37.33 4.21
C GLY A 9 -8.72 35.89 4.07
N LEU A 10 -9.18 35.47 2.87
CA LEU A 10 -9.72 34.13 2.63
C LEU A 10 -8.67 33.03 2.83
N MET A 11 -7.44 33.26 2.36
CA MET A 11 -6.36 32.29 2.50
C MET A 11 -5.93 32.13 3.96
N SER A 12 -5.97 33.20 4.74
CA SER A 12 -5.72 33.14 6.18
C SER A 12 -6.79 32.33 6.91
N VAL A 13 -8.06 32.51 6.55
CA VAL A 13 -9.18 31.72 7.10
C VAL A 13 -9.04 30.24 6.74
N LEU A 14 -8.73 29.91 5.48
CA LEU A 14 -8.51 28.54 5.04
C LEU A 14 -7.30 27.90 5.72
N GLN A 15 -6.22 28.66 5.89
CA GLN A 15 -5.03 28.18 6.61
C GLN A 15 -5.36 27.87 8.07
N GLN A 16 -6.09 28.74 8.74
CA GLN A 16 -6.51 28.50 10.12
C GLN A 16 -7.43 27.30 10.23
N ALA A 17 -8.45 27.18 9.36
CA ALA A 17 -9.35 26.03 9.32
C ALA A 17 -8.60 24.71 9.11
N ALA A 18 -7.56 24.71 8.25
CA ALA A 18 -6.74 23.52 8.01
C ALA A 18 -5.82 23.17 9.22
N GLN A 19 -5.38 24.19 9.99
CA GLN A 19 -4.60 23.97 11.21
C GLN A 19 -5.45 23.45 12.37
N ASP A 20 -6.70 23.91 12.45
CA ASP A 20 -7.65 23.55 13.50
C ASP A 20 -8.39 22.24 13.21
N PHE A 21 -8.23 21.70 11.99
CA PHE A 21 -8.93 20.47 11.59
C PHE A 21 -8.41 19.27 12.38
N ASP A 22 -9.31 18.56 13.01
CA ASP A 22 -9.00 17.31 13.72
C ASP A 22 -8.94 16.13 12.73
N TRP A 23 -7.74 15.80 12.28
CA TRP A 23 -7.48 14.69 11.36
C TRP A 23 -7.85 13.34 11.96
N SER A 24 -7.89 13.19 13.28
CA SER A 24 -8.29 11.94 13.93
C SER A 24 -9.76 11.57 13.66
N SER A 25 -10.60 12.56 13.33
CA SER A 25 -11.98 12.35 12.94
C SER A 25 -12.14 11.53 11.65
N LEU A 26 -11.09 11.44 10.83
CA LEU A 26 -11.07 10.64 9.59
C LEU A 26 -10.53 9.23 9.78
N GLN A 27 -10.07 8.86 10.98
CA GLN A 27 -9.39 7.57 11.20
C GLN A 27 -10.29 6.37 10.82
N SER A 28 -11.56 6.39 11.19
CA SER A 28 -12.48 5.30 10.84
C SER A 28 -12.64 5.11 9.32
N ALA A 29 -12.69 6.21 8.56
CA ALA A 29 -12.76 6.15 7.11
C ALA A 29 -11.43 5.69 6.48
N ALA A 30 -10.30 6.07 7.08
CA ALA A 30 -8.98 5.63 6.65
C ALA A 30 -8.78 4.11 6.92
N ASP A 31 -9.27 3.62 8.05
CA ASP A 31 -9.23 2.20 8.40
C ASP A 31 -10.10 1.37 7.45
N GLU A 32 -11.33 1.83 7.14
CA GLU A 32 -12.20 1.18 6.16
C GLU A 32 -11.56 1.15 4.77
N TYR A 33 -11.01 2.27 4.31
CA TYR A 33 -10.28 2.36 3.04
C TYR A 33 -9.14 1.33 2.97
N ALA A 34 -8.33 1.21 4.03
CA ALA A 34 -7.21 0.27 4.06
C ALA A 34 -7.68 -1.18 3.95
N GLY A 35 -8.77 -1.55 4.65
CA GLY A 35 -9.36 -2.89 4.55
C GLY A 35 -9.93 -3.20 3.16
N GLU A 36 -10.60 -2.24 2.52
CA GLU A 36 -11.14 -2.37 1.15
C GLU A 36 -10.00 -2.52 0.12
N GLU A 37 -8.88 -1.76 0.24
CA GLU A 37 -7.72 -1.89 -0.65
C GLU A 37 -7.06 -3.27 -0.56
N VAL A 38 -6.94 -3.84 0.63
CA VAL A 38 -6.41 -5.21 0.80
C VAL A 38 -7.31 -6.21 0.07
N MET A 39 -8.63 -6.12 0.22
CA MET A 39 -9.57 -6.99 -0.50
C MET A 39 -9.50 -6.76 -2.00
N GLY A 40 -9.47 -5.51 -2.44
CA GLY A 40 -9.42 -5.16 -3.87
C GLY A 40 -8.21 -5.73 -4.59
N CYS A 41 -7.08 -5.89 -3.91
CA CYS A 41 -5.85 -6.46 -4.47
C CYS A 41 -5.86 -7.99 -4.60
N ALA A 42 -6.90 -8.70 -4.17
CA ALA A 42 -7.01 -10.14 -4.37
C ALA A 42 -6.90 -10.55 -5.86
N GLU A 43 -7.47 -9.75 -6.77
CA GLU A 43 -7.37 -9.97 -8.22
C GLU A 43 -5.92 -9.88 -8.72
N GLU A 44 -5.16 -8.88 -8.23
CA GLU A 44 -3.77 -8.71 -8.61
C GLU A 44 -2.89 -9.88 -8.11
N VAL A 45 -3.17 -10.39 -6.90
CA VAL A 45 -2.52 -11.60 -6.38
C VAL A 45 -2.76 -12.79 -7.31
N HIS A 46 -4.01 -13.03 -7.74
CA HIS A 46 -4.34 -14.11 -8.67
C HIS A 46 -3.62 -13.96 -10.02
N LYS A 47 -3.52 -12.73 -10.56
CA LYS A 47 -2.78 -12.44 -11.79
C LYS A 47 -1.29 -12.75 -11.62
N ILE A 48 -0.67 -12.36 -10.50
CA ILE A 48 0.74 -12.66 -10.22
C ILE A 48 0.96 -14.17 -10.15
N LEU A 49 0.18 -14.91 -9.35
CA LEU A 49 0.29 -16.36 -9.21
C LEU A 49 0.16 -17.08 -10.56
N ASN A 50 -0.86 -16.74 -11.34
CA ASN A 50 -1.07 -17.30 -12.66
C ASN A 50 0.07 -16.96 -13.64
N GLY A 51 0.54 -15.70 -13.60
CA GLY A 51 1.64 -15.24 -14.44
C GLY A 51 2.95 -15.96 -14.12
N LEU A 52 3.26 -16.14 -12.84
CA LEU A 52 4.45 -16.88 -12.38
C LEU A 52 4.39 -18.35 -12.85
N THR A 53 3.24 -19.00 -12.67
CA THR A 53 3.05 -20.40 -13.09
C THR A 53 3.20 -20.61 -14.59
N ARG A 54 2.77 -19.65 -15.41
CA ARG A 54 2.77 -19.72 -16.87
C ARG A 54 3.99 -19.06 -17.52
N GLY A 55 4.85 -18.42 -16.76
CA GLY A 55 6.00 -17.67 -17.27
C GLY A 55 5.62 -16.40 -18.03
N HIS A 56 4.48 -15.76 -17.69
CA HIS A 56 3.98 -14.57 -18.35
C HIS A 56 4.52 -13.30 -17.68
N GLU A 57 5.71 -12.86 -18.08
CA GLU A 57 6.41 -11.71 -17.51
C GLU A 57 5.55 -10.44 -17.45
N SER A 58 4.94 -10.05 -18.57
CA SER A 58 4.12 -8.81 -18.64
C SER A 58 2.97 -8.81 -17.64
N THR A 59 2.30 -9.95 -17.45
CA THR A 59 1.21 -10.11 -16.50
C THR A 59 1.71 -9.93 -15.07
N VAL A 60 2.84 -10.60 -14.74
CA VAL A 60 3.44 -10.48 -13.40
C VAL A 60 3.85 -9.05 -13.11
N LEU A 61 4.56 -8.39 -14.03
CA LEU A 61 5.05 -7.02 -13.81
C LEU A 61 3.91 -6.01 -13.67
N TYR A 62 2.88 -6.11 -14.53
CA TYR A 62 1.75 -5.19 -14.47
C TYR A 62 0.94 -5.35 -13.17
N ALA A 63 0.62 -6.61 -12.80
CA ALA A 63 -0.09 -6.89 -11.57
C ALA A 63 0.74 -6.53 -10.32
N THR A 64 2.05 -6.77 -10.34
CA THR A 64 2.97 -6.33 -9.29
C THR A 64 2.92 -4.82 -9.09
N TRP A 65 2.96 -4.04 -10.18
CA TRP A 65 2.87 -2.59 -10.11
C TRP A 65 1.56 -2.12 -9.47
N GLY A 66 0.42 -2.67 -9.90
CA GLY A 66 -0.89 -2.35 -9.33
C GLY A 66 -0.97 -2.66 -7.85
N LEU A 67 -0.61 -3.89 -7.47
CA LEU A 67 -0.63 -4.34 -6.08
C LEU A 67 0.25 -3.46 -5.18
N VAL A 68 1.50 -3.21 -5.59
CA VAL A 68 2.43 -2.42 -4.77
C VAL A 68 1.90 -1.00 -4.57
N LYS A 69 1.34 -0.38 -5.63
CA LYS A 69 0.75 0.95 -5.53
C LYS A 69 -0.38 0.98 -4.50
N SER A 70 -1.33 0.06 -4.57
CA SER A 70 -2.45 -0.03 -3.62
C SER A 70 -2.00 -0.29 -2.18
N MET A 71 -1.00 -1.16 -1.96
CA MET A 71 -0.48 -1.40 -0.62
C MET A 71 0.21 -0.17 -0.02
N LEU A 72 0.92 0.62 -0.83
CA LEU A 72 1.50 1.89 -0.41
C LEU A 72 0.42 2.91 -0.04
N GLU A 73 -0.62 3.04 -0.87
CA GLU A 73 -1.74 3.96 -0.63
C GLU A 73 -2.51 3.57 0.64
N ALA A 74 -2.82 2.28 0.82
CA ALA A 74 -3.48 1.78 2.01
C ALA A 74 -2.72 2.15 3.29
N VAL A 75 -1.40 1.94 3.32
CA VAL A 75 -0.56 2.32 4.47
C VAL A 75 -0.51 3.83 4.65
N ALA A 76 -0.36 4.61 3.57
CA ALA A 76 -0.28 6.06 3.66
C ALA A 76 -1.57 6.67 4.21
N VAL A 77 -2.72 6.22 3.73
CA VAL A 77 -4.04 6.70 4.16
C VAL A 77 -4.33 6.27 5.60
N GLN A 78 -4.17 4.97 5.92
CA GLN A 78 -4.45 4.46 7.25
C GLN A 78 -3.61 5.14 8.34
N ARG A 79 -2.36 5.49 8.02
CA ARG A 79 -1.46 6.17 8.96
C ARG A 79 -1.55 7.70 8.91
N GLY A 80 -2.46 8.25 8.12
CA GLY A 80 -2.64 9.69 8.00
C GLY A 80 -1.38 10.42 7.51
N LEU A 81 -0.59 9.80 6.62
CA LEU A 81 0.67 10.39 6.17
C LEU A 81 0.39 11.57 5.23
N MET A 82 0.76 12.77 5.68
CA MET A 82 0.66 13.98 4.87
C MET A 82 1.78 14.00 3.81
N ILE A 83 1.43 13.70 2.57
CA ILE A 83 2.37 13.69 1.45
C ILE A 83 2.53 15.12 0.91
N VAL A 84 3.54 15.83 1.37
CA VAL A 84 3.83 17.21 0.96
C VAL A 84 4.60 17.30 -0.37
N SER A 85 5.20 16.19 -0.82
CA SER A 85 5.93 16.10 -2.08
C SER A 85 6.05 14.64 -2.52
N GLU A 86 5.81 14.39 -3.81
CA GLU A 86 5.99 13.07 -4.42
C GLU A 86 7.41 12.52 -4.23
N ASN A 87 8.41 13.39 -4.18
CA ASN A 87 9.81 13.03 -3.96
C ASN A 87 10.07 12.37 -2.58
N ARG A 88 9.18 12.59 -1.61
CA ARG A 88 9.26 12.05 -0.25
C ARG A 88 8.29 10.89 -0.01
N TYR A 89 7.48 10.52 -1.02
CA TYR A 89 6.39 9.55 -0.86
C TYR A 89 6.88 8.20 -0.29
N PHE A 90 7.84 7.59 -0.93
CA PHE A 90 8.38 6.29 -0.49
C PHE A 90 9.11 6.39 0.84
N ASP A 91 9.85 7.47 1.08
CA ASP A 91 10.55 7.68 2.34
C ASP A 91 9.58 7.76 3.52
N LEU A 92 8.52 8.55 3.39
CA LEU A 92 7.53 8.74 4.46
C LEU A 92 6.84 7.41 4.82
N ILE A 93 6.48 6.62 3.82
CA ILE A 93 5.85 5.31 4.06
C ILE A 93 6.86 4.35 4.73
N GLN A 94 8.08 4.24 4.22
CA GLN A 94 9.11 3.38 4.81
C GLN A 94 9.45 3.81 6.25
N ASP A 95 9.50 5.11 6.53
CA ASP A 95 9.71 5.64 7.89
C ASP A 95 8.56 5.22 8.82
N SER A 96 7.33 5.24 8.33
CA SER A 96 6.14 4.92 9.11
C SER A 96 6.02 3.42 9.47
N VAL A 97 6.49 2.53 8.60
CA VAL A 97 6.45 1.06 8.81
C VAL A 97 7.77 0.49 9.32
N GLY A 98 8.82 1.31 9.36
CA GLY A 98 10.20 0.95 9.71
C GLY A 98 11.03 0.60 8.47
N ARG A 99 12.17 1.30 8.30
CA ARG A 99 13.06 1.14 7.13
C ARG A 99 13.62 -0.28 7.00
N ASP A 100 13.87 -0.95 8.12
CA ASP A 100 14.42 -2.31 8.17
C ASP A 100 13.33 -3.40 8.38
N SER A 101 12.06 -3.03 8.28
CA SER A 101 10.96 -3.99 8.44
C SER A 101 10.92 -5.00 7.30
N LYS A 102 10.29 -6.16 7.53
CA LYS A 102 10.01 -7.13 6.47
C LYS A 102 9.16 -6.52 5.36
N TRP A 103 8.22 -5.66 5.74
CA TRP A 103 7.34 -4.95 4.81
C TRP A 103 8.14 -4.06 3.85
N THR A 104 9.04 -3.22 4.39
CA THR A 104 9.90 -2.33 3.59
C THR A 104 10.81 -3.13 2.65
N ARG A 105 11.39 -4.24 3.11
CA ARG A 105 12.20 -5.11 2.24
C ARG A 105 11.37 -5.71 1.09
N ALA A 106 10.17 -6.23 1.38
CA ALA A 106 9.28 -6.76 0.36
C ALA A 106 8.85 -5.69 -0.64
N PHE A 107 8.49 -4.49 -0.19
CA PHE A 107 8.20 -3.35 -1.04
C PHE A 107 9.36 -3.02 -1.98
N ARG A 108 10.58 -2.84 -1.45
CA ARG A 108 11.75 -2.47 -2.25
C ARG A 108 12.08 -3.53 -3.32
N ALA A 109 11.98 -4.80 -2.97
CA ALA A 109 12.18 -5.91 -3.90
C ALA A 109 11.09 -5.94 -5.00
N ALA A 110 9.81 -5.81 -4.63
CA ALA A 110 8.69 -5.80 -5.57
C ALA A 110 8.75 -4.59 -6.52
N TRP A 111 9.11 -3.42 -6.01
CA TRP A 111 9.26 -2.20 -6.81
C TRP A 111 10.50 -2.21 -7.71
N GLY A 112 11.47 -3.10 -7.45
CA GLY A 112 12.73 -3.19 -8.20
C GLY A 112 13.81 -2.22 -7.70
N LEU A 113 13.72 -1.77 -6.46
CA LEU A 113 14.74 -0.96 -5.76
C LEU A 113 15.82 -1.83 -5.11
N ASP A 114 15.62 -3.14 -5.08
CA ASP A 114 16.59 -4.12 -4.60
C ASP A 114 17.29 -4.77 -5.80
N PRO A 115 18.61 -4.59 -5.97
CA PRO A 115 19.35 -5.17 -7.09
C PRO A 115 19.28 -6.71 -7.14
N THR A 116 19.05 -7.38 -6.01
CA THR A 116 18.92 -8.84 -5.95
C THR A 116 17.59 -9.35 -6.49
N ALA A 117 16.57 -8.49 -6.59
CA ALA A 117 15.25 -8.79 -7.15
C ALA A 117 15.09 -8.24 -8.58
N SER A 118 16.08 -8.47 -9.45
CA SER A 118 16.09 -7.93 -10.83
C SER A 118 15.13 -8.65 -11.78
N GLN A 119 14.85 -9.94 -11.52
CA GLN A 119 13.97 -10.76 -12.36
C GLN A 119 12.49 -10.56 -11.99
N TYR A 120 11.60 -10.66 -12.99
CA TYR A 120 10.17 -10.51 -12.77
C TYR A 120 9.59 -11.50 -11.76
N GLN A 121 10.14 -12.73 -11.72
CA GLN A 121 9.72 -13.76 -10.76
C GLN A 121 10.00 -13.31 -9.32
N SER A 122 11.20 -12.81 -9.06
CA SER A 122 11.60 -12.31 -7.74
C SER A 122 10.73 -11.11 -7.31
N ARG A 123 10.41 -10.22 -8.26
CA ARG A 123 9.53 -9.07 -8.01
C ARG A 123 8.11 -9.50 -7.72
N GLY A 124 7.56 -10.44 -8.48
CA GLY A 124 6.24 -11.01 -8.24
C GLY A 124 6.15 -11.71 -6.88
N ALA A 125 7.14 -12.54 -6.53
CA ALA A 125 7.23 -13.19 -5.23
C ALA A 125 7.27 -12.17 -4.06
N ALA A 126 8.06 -11.11 -4.23
CA ALA A 126 8.14 -10.04 -3.24
C ALA A 126 6.81 -9.26 -3.10
N ALA A 127 6.07 -9.07 -4.19
CA ALA A 127 4.74 -8.46 -4.16
C ALA A 127 3.71 -9.33 -3.40
N LEU A 128 3.73 -10.65 -3.58
CA LEU A 128 2.90 -11.58 -2.82
C LEU A 128 3.23 -11.53 -1.32
N THR A 129 4.51 -11.47 -0.99
CA THR A 129 4.96 -11.27 0.41
C THR A 129 4.50 -9.93 0.96
N LEU A 130 4.59 -8.83 0.17
CA LEU A 130 4.11 -7.51 0.56
C LEU A 130 2.61 -7.52 0.86
N TYR A 131 1.81 -8.15 0.00
CA TYR A 131 0.37 -8.31 0.23
C TYR A 131 0.11 -9.03 1.55
N SER A 132 0.77 -10.17 1.78
CA SER A 132 0.58 -10.96 2.99
C SER A 132 0.91 -10.17 4.26
N LEU A 133 1.99 -9.38 4.23
CA LEU A 133 2.39 -8.53 5.36
C LEU A 133 1.41 -7.39 5.58
N THR A 134 0.85 -6.80 4.52
CA THR A 134 -0.15 -5.74 4.62
C THR A 134 -1.49 -6.27 5.12
N ALA A 135 -1.93 -7.42 4.61
CA ALA A 135 -3.15 -8.08 5.09
C ALA A 135 -3.06 -8.45 6.58
N ALA A 136 -1.90 -8.95 7.03
CA ALA A 136 -1.66 -9.20 8.45
C ALA A 136 -1.60 -7.92 9.30
N MET A 137 -1.06 -6.82 8.76
CA MET A 137 -1.01 -5.52 9.43
C MET A 137 -2.40 -4.94 9.65
N PHE A 138 -3.32 -5.16 8.72
CA PHE A 138 -4.68 -4.62 8.71
C PHE A 138 -5.76 -5.66 9.00
N ASP A 139 -5.42 -6.80 9.58
CA ASP A 139 -6.38 -7.91 9.80
C ASP A 139 -7.65 -7.47 10.52
N GLU A 140 -7.52 -6.67 11.58
CA GLU A 140 -8.67 -6.16 12.34
C GLU A 140 -9.50 -5.11 11.58
N LEU A 141 -8.93 -4.49 10.55
CA LEU A 141 -9.58 -3.46 9.73
C LEU A 141 -10.35 -4.05 8.53
N ILE A 142 -10.10 -5.31 8.18
CA ILE A 142 -10.77 -5.97 7.05
C ILE A 142 -12.24 -6.21 7.40
N PRO A 143 -13.20 -5.59 6.67
CA PRO A 143 -14.62 -5.79 6.90
C PRO A 143 -15.00 -7.29 6.84
N GLU A 144 -15.91 -7.72 7.71
CA GLU A 144 -16.35 -9.13 7.78
C GLU A 144 -16.81 -9.68 6.42
N LYS A 145 -17.53 -8.87 5.65
CA LYS A 145 -17.97 -9.20 4.28
C LYS A 145 -16.82 -9.57 3.33
N HIS A 146 -15.57 -9.15 3.61
CA HIS A 146 -14.39 -9.34 2.78
C HIS A 146 -13.40 -10.38 3.33
N ARG A 147 -13.53 -10.80 4.60
CA ARG A 147 -12.61 -11.74 5.25
C ARG A 147 -12.43 -13.03 4.47
N ASN A 148 -13.50 -13.58 3.92
CA ASN A 148 -13.42 -14.82 3.15
C ASN A 148 -12.53 -14.68 1.89
N VAL A 149 -12.62 -13.56 1.18
CA VAL A 149 -11.80 -13.28 0.00
C VAL A 149 -10.33 -13.16 0.39
N VAL A 150 -10.03 -12.35 1.42
CA VAL A 150 -8.66 -12.13 1.88
C VAL A 150 -8.04 -13.42 2.41
N ASN A 151 -8.76 -14.18 3.23
CA ASN A 151 -8.28 -15.46 3.78
C ASN A 151 -8.00 -16.49 2.68
N THR A 152 -8.87 -16.59 1.67
CA THR A 152 -8.66 -17.45 0.51
C THR A 152 -7.41 -17.03 -0.27
N THR A 153 -7.24 -15.73 -0.48
CA THR A 153 -6.07 -15.17 -1.17
C THR A 153 -4.78 -15.46 -0.40
N MET A 154 -4.78 -15.27 0.91
CA MET A 154 -3.64 -15.60 1.78
C MET A 154 -3.30 -17.09 1.74
N HIS A 155 -4.32 -17.96 1.71
CA HIS A 155 -4.13 -19.41 1.59
C HIS A 155 -3.45 -19.79 0.27
N LEU A 156 -3.90 -19.21 -0.85
CA LEU A 156 -3.29 -19.44 -2.16
C LEU A 156 -1.83 -19.01 -2.24
N ILE A 157 -1.49 -17.85 -1.65
CA ILE A 157 -0.10 -17.40 -1.56
C ILE A 157 0.76 -18.41 -0.79
N LYS A 158 0.24 -18.90 0.35
CA LYS A 158 0.92 -19.88 1.19
C LYS A 158 1.11 -21.23 0.48
N GLU A 159 0.07 -21.75 -0.18
CA GLU A 159 0.16 -23.00 -0.95
C GLU A 159 1.17 -22.91 -2.10
N ALA A 160 1.30 -21.73 -2.70
CA ALA A 160 2.28 -21.47 -3.74
C ALA A 160 3.72 -21.26 -3.20
N GLY A 161 3.92 -21.25 -1.87
CA GLY A 161 5.23 -21.18 -1.23
C GLY A 161 5.82 -19.76 -1.09
N TYR A 162 4.98 -18.72 -1.11
CA TYR A 162 5.41 -17.30 -1.05
C TYR A 162 5.07 -16.60 0.29
N SER A 163 4.84 -17.32 1.36
CA SER A 163 4.54 -16.74 2.70
C SER A 163 5.79 -16.61 3.57
#